data_dc7bc3a8901ffda0872bd1efbfdf931b
#
_entry.id   dc7bc3a8901ffda0872bd1efbfdf931b
#
_cell.length_a   1.000
_cell.length_b   1.000
_cell.length_c   1.000
_cell.angle_alpha   90.00
_cell.angle_beta   90.00
_cell.angle_gamma   90.00
#
_symmetry.space_group_name_H-M   'P 1'
#
loop_
_entity.id
_entity.type
_entity.pdbx_description
1 polymer ?
#
loop_
_entity_poly.entity_id
_entity_poly.type
_entity_poly.pdbx_seq_one_letter_code
_entity_poly.pdbx_strand_id
1 'polypeptide(L)'
;MEVKDGRVFVPLRNWSGILQSIGYLMEEGDITWDSTTKLATVRAVEQKLDPSNGLEKPTLSGKGAQASYAVALSTQYDEIEPLGDGYFLAQKYTGETNVGLGVSMGGRENVRYLLDSKGKVLQTYDTGTDNYMEDGGERTFLVGRNTENGFGNGAIDWEGKTVIPFIYNSVEPFSEGLAAVSDKNGTGFVNRNGEVVIPLQFEEAKPFSDGLAVVKKKDGTYAYIDKTGKIVIDAANYRHVESFSEGLAMVRSSDARRAGFIDQTGKEVIPCQYRWAGYFRNGATYASDAEGKNWLIDKAGKKLKRIADAEYLVYADDDRTKPNQQKNGMAMTEEIVNLPDGDHEHVRRYFDETGEISYETYRLKKGLSEGLAPYWDATAKKYGYVNESGTWVIAPAFDAAERFQDGYAVVANEITLADGTRDVEWGIIQNPNR
;
A
#
# COMPACT_ATOMS: atom_id res chain seq x y z
N MET A 1 -7.30 23.50 -25.61
CA MET A 1 -5.87 23.80 -25.81
C MET A 1 -5.73 24.31 -27.24
N GLU A 2 -5.26 25.51 -27.44
CA GLU A 2 -5.01 26.08 -28.77
C GLU A 2 -3.53 26.44 -28.84
N VAL A 3 -2.85 25.99 -29.89
CA VAL A 3 -1.44 26.30 -30.13
C VAL A 3 -1.36 27.36 -31.21
N LYS A 4 -0.81 28.52 -30.91
CA LYS A 4 -0.61 29.60 -31.85
C LYS A 4 0.80 30.18 -31.69
N ASP A 5 1.56 30.24 -32.78
CA ASP A 5 2.93 30.75 -32.82
C ASP A 5 3.90 30.06 -31.86
N GLY A 6 3.77 28.71 -31.69
CA GLY A 6 4.58 27.93 -30.76
C GLY A 6 4.23 28.13 -29.26
N ARG A 7 3.12 28.76 -28.98
CA ARG A 7 2.62 28.99 -27.61
C ARG A 7 1.32 28.25 -27.36
N VAL A 8 1.20 27.66 -26.19
CA VAL A 8 -0.01 26.92 -25.75
C VAL A 8 -0.90 27.87 -24.97
N PHE A 9 -2.15 28.01 -25.40
CA PHE A 9 -3.17 28.77 -24.68
C PHE A 9 -4.12 27.84 -23.94
N VAL A 10 -4.26 28.03 -22.64
CA VAL A 10 -5.13 27.23 -21.77
C VAL A 10 -6.04 28.15 -20.96
N PRO A 11 -7.34 27.86 -20.84
CA PRO A 11 -8.26 28.68 -20.04
C PRO A 11 -7.90 28.66 -18.55
N LEU A 12 -7.95 29.81 -17.91
CA LEU A 12 -7.48 30.11 -16.54
C LEU A 12 -8.07 29.26 -15.41
N ARG A 13 -9.14 28.51 -15.63
CA ARG A 13 -9.86 27.81 -14.55
C ARG A 13 -9.26 26.48 -14.06
N ASN A 14 -8.24 25.94 -14.74
CA ASN A 14 -7.68 24.61 -14.45
C ASN A 14 -6.15 24.56 -14.37
N TRP A 15 -5.48 25.67 -14.09
CA TRP A 15 -4.02 25.76 -14.21
C TRP A 15 -3.25 24.97 -13.16
N SER A 16 -3.68 24.97 -11.89
CA SER A 16 -2.94 24.29 -10.82
C SER A 16 -2.84 22.77 -11.03
N GLY A 17 -3.91 22.15 -11.55
CA GLY A 17 -3.91 20.70 -11.82
C GLY A 17 -3.11 20.30 -13.08
N ILE A 18 -3.08 21.19 -14.10
CA ILE A 18 -2.37 20.86 -15.36
C ILE A 18 -0.86 21.05 -15.19
N LEU A 19 -0.42 22.08 -14.47
CA LEU A 19 1.02 22.31 -14.25
C LEU A 19 1.62 21.29 -13.29
N GLN A 20 0.87 20.85 -12.28
CA GLN A 20 1.28 19.72 -11.45
C GLN A 20 1.36 18.39 -12.25
N SER A 21 0.46 18.19 -13.21
CA SER A 21 0.49 16.97 -14.04
C SER A 21 1.62 16.92 -15.07
N ILE A 22 2.27 18.06 -15.35
CA ILE A 22 3.41 18.14 -16.27
C ILE A 22 4.74 18.45 -15.57
N GLY A 23 4.78 18.29 -14.23
CA GLY A 23 6.02 18.28 -13.45
C GLY A 23 6.69 19.65 -13.23
N TYR A 24 5.92 20.75 -13.25
CA TYR A 24 6.45 22.07 -12.91
C TYR A 24 6.10 22.45 -11.47
N LEU A 25 7.12 22.68 -10.66
CA LEU A 25 7.01 23.35 -9.37
C LEU A 25 6.93 24.86 -9.62
N MET A 26 5.96 25.52 -9.00
CA MET A 26 5.77 26.97 -9.08
C MET A 26 5.77 27.55 -7.68
N GLU A 27 6.62 28.54 -7.46
CA GLU A 27 6.58 29.39 -6.25
C GLU A 27 5.61 30.56 -6.42
N GLU A 28 5.13 31.08 -5.29
CA GLU A 28 4.27 32.27 -5.27
C GLU A 28 5.04 33.46 -5.86
N GLY A 29 4.69 33.90 -7.08
CA GLY A 29 5.39 34.95 -7.81
C GLY A 29 5.86 34.57 -9.23
N ASP A 30 5.86 33.28 -9.57
CA ASP A 30 6.28 32.81 -10.90
C ASP A 30 5.25 33.03 -12.01
N ILE A 31 4.05 33.48 -11.66
CA ILE A 31 3.02 33.89 -12.63
C ILE A 31 2.82 35.41 -12.53
N THR A 32 3.15 36.11 -13.58
CA THR A 32 2.78 37.54 -13.72
C THR A 32 1.63 37.65 -14.72
N TRP A 33 0.55 38.33 -14.26
CA TRP A 33 -0.62 38.64 -15.07
C TRP A 33 -0.54 40.04 -15.63
N ASP A 34 -0.56 40.18 -16.94
CA ASP A 34 -0.73 41.48 -17.60
C ASP A 34 -2.22 41.74 -17.87
N SER A 35 -2.80 42.67 -17.13
CA SER A 35 -4.22 43.04 -17.26
C SER A 35 -4.56 43.70 -18.58
N THR A 36 -3.57 44.25 -19.30
CA THR A 36 -3.76 44.96 -20.57
C THR A 36 -3.78 43.98 -21.72
N THR A 37 -2.83 43.07 -21.74
CA THR A 37 -2.73 42.05 -22.82
C THR A 37 -3.55 40.81 -22.56
N LYS A 38 -4.08 40.62 -21.32
CA LYS A 38 -4.79 39.45 -20.87
C LYS A 38 -3.92 38.16 -20.97
N LEU A 39 -2.61 38.32 -20.85
CA LEU A 39 -1.65 37.23 -20.90
C LEU A 39 -1.06 36.97 -19.50
N ALA A 40 -0.93 35.67 -19.18
CA ALA A 40 -0.13 35.23 -18.04
C ALA A 40 1.26 34.83 -18.54
N THR A 41 2.30 35.41 -17.96
CA THR A 41 3.67 34.94 -18.19
C THR A 41 4.06 34.03 -17.05
N VAL A 42 4.34 32.78 -17.40
CA VAL A 42 4.82 31.75 -16.46
C VAL A 42 6.33 31.69 -16.60
N ARG A 43 7.05 31.96 -15.51
CA ARG A 43 8.48 31.77 -15.46
C ARG A 43 8.75 30.34 -15.04
N ALA A 44 8.96 29.44 -15.98
CA ALA A 44 9.42 28.09 -15.69
C ALA A 44 10.87 28.16 -15.20
N VAL A 45 11.12 27.80 -13.98
CA VAL A 45 12.48 27.53 -13.51
C VAL A 45 12.80 26.12 -13.94
N GLU A 46 13.51 25.96 -15.07
CA GLU A 46 14.24 24.76 -15.36
C GLU A 46 15.25 24.53 -14.23
N GLN A 47 14.93 23.70 -13.24
CA GLN A 47 15.96 23.12 -12.43
C GLN A 47 16.77 22.19 -13.35
N LYS A 48 17.89 22.68 -13.84
CA LYS A 48 18.96 21.81 -14.32
C LYS A 48 19.42 21.01 -13.10
N LEU A 49 18.86 19.83 -12.94
CA LEU A 49 19.44 18.82 -12.06
C LEU A 49 20.88 18.65 -12.53
N ASP A 50 21.83 18.96 -11.65
CA ASP A 50 23.25 18.75 -11.89
C ASP A 50 23.46 17.26 -12.18
N PRO A 51 23.82 16.86 -13.41
CA PRO A 51 24.04 15.46 -13.73
C PRO A 51 25.23 14.88 -12.96
N SER A 52 25.98 15.71 -12.21
CA SER A 52 27.13 15.29 -11.39
C SER A 52 26.75 14.72 -10.02
N ASN A 53 25.47 14.74 -9.61
CA ASN A 53 25.03 14.16 -8.33
C ASN A 53 25.02 12.62 -8.32
N GLY A 54 25.93 11.99 -9.04
CA GLY A 54 26.28 10.58 -8.86
C GLY A 54 25.15 9.59 -9.21
N LEU A 55 24.20 10.01 -10.04
CA LEU A 55 23.11 9.16 -10.51
C LEU A 55 23.57 8.31 -11.70
N GLU A 56 24.60 7.47 -11.51
CA GLU A 56 24.93 6.46 -12.51
C GLU A 56 23.80 5.45 -12.62
N LYS A 57 23.25 5.27 -13.84
CA LYS A 57 22.42 4.10 -14.13
C LYS A 57 23.20 2.87 -13.66
N PRO A 58 22.58 1.94 -12.92
CA PRO A 58 23.28 0.71 -12.56
C PRO A 58 23.70 0.04 -13.86
N THR A 59 24.99 -0.27 -13.98
CA THR A 59 25.49 -1.04 -15.11
C THR A 59 25.00 -2.47 -14.93
N LEU A 60 23.94 -2.82 -15.65
CA LEU A 60 23.44 -4.20 -15.65
C LEU A 60 24.47 -5.13 -16.27
N SER A 61 24.76 -6.23 -15.62
CA SER A 61 25.75 -7.21 -16.05
C SER A 61 25.19 -8.64 -16.03
N GLY A 62 25.83 -9.52 -16.79
CA GLY A 62 25.43 -10.92 -16.87
C GLY A 62 24.22 -11.16 -17.78
N LYS A 63 23.84 -12.44 -17.94
CA LYS A 63 22.69 -12.87 -18.74
C LYS A 63 21.51 -13.36 -17.90
N GLY A 64 21.76 -13.64 -16.62
CA GLY A 64 20.81 -14.31 -15.73
C GLY A 64 20.53 -15.78 -16.10
N ALA A 65 19.97 -16.51 -15.18
CA ALA A 65 19.48 -17.87 -15.38
C ALA A 65 17.99 -17.85 -15.76
N GLN A 66 17.47 -18.97 -16.22
CA GLN A 66 16.03 -19.15 -16.31
C GLN A 66 15.43 -19.26 -14.90
N ALA A 67 14.20 -18.79 -14.75
CA ALA A 67 13.48 -18.89 -13.49
C ALA A 67 13.18 -20.35 -13.13
N SER A 68 13.25 -20.69 -11.85
CA SER A 68 12.73 -21.94 -11.32
C SER A 68 11.28 -21.75 -10.89
N TYR A 69 10.36 -22.49 -11.45
CA TYR A 69 8.94 -22.35 -11.19
C TYR A 69 8.47 -23.29 -10.08
N ALA A 70 7.80 -22.75 -9.08
CA ALA A 70 6.96 -23.49 -8.14
C ALA A 70 5.58 -23.78 -8.76
N VAL A 71 5.04 -22.79 -9.48
CA VAL A 71 3.86 -22.90 -10.33
C VAL A 71 4.25 -22.40 -11.72
N ALA A 72 4.20 -23.26 -12.73
CA ALA A 72 4.50 -22.91 -14.11
C ALA A 72 3.52 -21.84 -14.61
N LEU A 73 3.98 -20.97 -15.48
CA LEU A 73 3.12 -20.01 -16.19
C LEU A 73 1.99 -20.74 -16.90
N SER A 74 0.78 -20.33 -16.65
CA SER A 74 -0.42 -20.90 -17.30
C SER A 74 -1.61 -19.94 -17.19
N THR A 75 -2.59 -20.12 -18.07
CA THR A 75 -3.91 -19.46 -18.00
C THR A 75 -4.87 -20.17 -17.06
N GLN A 76 -4.39 -21.10 -16.23
CA GLN A 76 -5.20 -21.79 -15.23
C GLN A 76 -5.82 -20.81 -14.23
N TYR A 77 -5.10 -19.75 -13.90
CA TYR A 77 -5.53 -18.68 -13.00
C TYR A 77 -5.53 -17.36 -13.76
N ASP A 78 -6.46 -16.49 -13.43
CA ASP A 78 -6.54 -15.13 -13.96
C ASP A 78 -5.84 -14.13 -13.04
N GLU A 79 -5.55 -14.54 -11.78
CA GLU A 79 -4.81 -13.75 -10.80
C GLU A 79 -4.21 -14.66 -9.73
N ILE A 80 -3.06 -14.29 -9.19
CA ILE A 80 -2.44 -14.94 -8.01
C ILE A 80 -1.97 -13.83 -7.06
N GLU A 81 -2.37 -13.94 -5.79
CA GLU A 81 -2.01 -13.01 -4.72
C GLU A 81 -1.24 -13.74 -3.61
N PRO A 82 -0.08 -13.22 -3.13
CA PRO A 82 0.61 -13.81 -2.00
C PRO A 82 -0.10 -13.47 -0.68
N LEU A 83 -0.33 -14.50 0.17
CA LEU A 83 -0.90 -14.34 1.51
C LEU A 83 0.15 -14.29 2.63
N GLY A 84 1.43 -14.55 2.30
CA GLY A 84 2.51 -14.75 3.27
C GLY A 84 2.71 -16.21 3.65
N ASP A 85 3.81 -16.48 4.37
CA ASP A 85 4.18 -17.83 4.85
C ASP A 85 4.23 -18.91 3.74
N GLY A 86 4.43 -18.50 2.47
CA GLY A 86 4.45 -19.40 1.31
C GLY A 86 3.08 -19.89 0.86
N TYR A 87 2.00 -19.18 1.22
CA TYR A 87 0.65 -19.45 0.73
C TYR A 87 0.22 -18.37 -0.27
N PHE A 88 -0.68 -18.76 -1.20
CA PHE A 88 -1.19 -17.90 -2.25
C PHE A 88 -2.69 -18.09 -2.43
N LEU A 89 -3.38 -17.00 -2.74
CA LEU A 89 -4.75 -17.03 -3.19
C LEU A 89 -4.76 -16.85 -4.71
N ALA A 90 -5.16 -17.88 -5.45
CA ALA A 90 -5.35 -17.80 -6.88
C ALA A 90 -6.84 -17.73 -7.21
N GLN A 91 -7.20 -17.03 -8.27
CA GLN A 91 -8.59 -16.99 -8.71
C GLN A 91 -8.74 -17.25 -10.21
N LYS A 92 -9.87 -17.85 -10.60
CA LYS A 92 -10.29 -18.07 -11.98
C LYS A 92 -11.69 -17.50 -12.16
N TYR A 93 -11.84 -16.65 -13.15
CA TYR A 93 -13.16 -16.15 -13.54
C TYR A 93 -13.88 -17.20 -14.40
N THR A 94 -15.09 -17.56 -14.00
CA THR A 94 -15.97 -18.48 -14.74
C THR A 94 -17.13 -17.68 -15.30
N GLY A 95 -17.17 -17.52 -16.62
CA GLY A 95 -18.26 -16.79 -17.31
C GLY A 95 -17.76 -16.10 -18.57
N GLU A 96 -18.61 -15.97 -19.59
CA GLU A 96 -18.27 -15.26 -20.82
C GLU A 96 -18.01 -13.80 -20.53
N THR A 97 -16.75 -13.38 -20.64
CA THR A 97 -16.38 -11.98 -20.63
C THR A 97 -16.60 -11.41 -22.01
N ASN A 98 -17.71 -10.75 -22.24
CA ASN A 98 -17.82 -9.79 -23.33
C ASN A 98 -16.87 -8.63 -23.00
N VAL A 99 -15.63 -8.72 -23.46
CA VAL A 99 -14.64 -7.66 -23.37
C VAL A 99 -14.92 -6.64 -24.46
N GLY A 100 -16.03 -5.93 -24.33
CA GLY A 100 -16.28 -4.66 -25.00
C GLY A 100 -15.91 -3.53 -24.04
N LEU A 101 -15.34 -2.45 -24.58
CA LEU A 101 -15.01 -1.20 -23.89
C LEU A 101 -16.22 -0.60 -23.14
N GLY A 102 -16.62 -1.20 -22.04
CA GLY A 102 -17.68 -0.74 -21.16
C GLY A 102 -17.58 -1.49 -19.85
N VAL A 103 -17.35 -0.76 -18.77
CA VAL A 103 -17.35 -1.29 -17.39
C VAL A 103 -18.68 -2.01 -17.15
N SER A 104 -18.69 -3.33 -17.28
CA SER A 104 -19.80 -4.15 -16.79
C SER A 104 -19.51 -4.50 -15.33
N MET A 105 -20.22 -3.83 -14.43
CA MET A 105 -20.31 -4.23 -13.02
C MET A 105 -21.33 -5.38 -12.86
N GLY A 106 -21.21 -6.42 -13.65
CA GLY A 106 -21.94 -7.67 -13.48
C GLY A 106 -21.06 -8.64 -12.70
N GLY A 107 -21.58 -9.21 -11.62
CA GLY A 107 -20.86 -10.17 -10.78
C GLY A 107 -20.31 -11.31 -11.64
N ARG A 108 -18.98 -11.39 -11.77
CA ARG A 108 -18.30 -12.52 -12.39
C ARG A 108 -18.33 -13.65 -11.37
N GLU A 109 -18.90 -14.79 -11.77
CA GLU A 109 -18.67 -16.00 -10.99
C GLU A 109 -17.16 -16.28 -11.01
N ASN A 110 -16.57 -16.49 -9.86
CA ASN A 110 -15.16 -16.81 -9.73
C ASN A 110 -14.97 -17.98 -8.76
N VAL A 111 -13.96 -18.79 -9.09
CA VAL A 111 -13.48 -19.85 -8.21
C VAL A 111 -12.13 -19.41 -7.68
N ARG A 112 -11.93 -19.52 -6.39
CA ARG A 112 -10.68 -19.21 -5.72
C ARG A 112 -10.03 -20.45 -5.15
N TYR A 113 -8.71 -20.43 -5.14
CA TYR A 113 -7.89 -21.56 -4.75
C TYR A 113 -6.86 -21.10 -3.74
N LEU A 114 -6.82 -21.75 -2.57
CA LEU A 114 -5.69 -21.62 -1.66
C LEU A 114 -4.60 -22.56 -2.14
N LEU A 115 -3.42 -22.03 -2.45
CA LEU A 115 -2.26 -22.76 -2.89
C LEU A 115 -1.17 -22.74 -1.81
N ASP A 116 -0.45 -23.85 -1.68
CA ASP A 116 0.82 -23.87 -0.94
C ASP A 116 1.97 -23.37 -1.83
N SER A 117 3.16 -23.28 -1.23
CA SER A 117 4.40 -22.85 -1.90
C SER A 117 4.86 -23.75 -3.07
N LYS A 118 4.25 -24.90 -3.27
CA LYS A 118 4.49 -25.81 -4.39
C LYS A 118 3.38 -25.75 -5.45
N GLY A 119 2.44 -24.83 -5.28
CA GLY A 119 1.28 -24.68 -6.15
C GLY A 119 0.22 -25.77 -5.99
N LYS A 120 0.31 -26.55 -4.90
CA LYS A 120 -0.72 -27.55 -4.60
C LYS A 120 -1.96 -26.83 -4.10
N VAL A 121 -3.11 -27.12 -4.71
CA VAL A 121 -4.41 -26.66 -4.23
C VAL A 121 -4.70 -27.32 -2.88
N LEU A 122 -4.82 -26.52 -1.83
CA LEU A 122 -5.20 -26.96 -0.49
C LEU A 122 -6.71 -26.88 -0.29
N GLN A 123 -7.32 -25.83 -0.82
CA GLN A 123 -8.75 -25.59 -0.71
C GLN A 123 -9.25 -24.91 -1.99
N THR A 124 -10.50 -25.20 -2.35
CA THR A 124 -11.23 -24.52 -3.45
C THR A 124 -12.46 -23.86 -2.87
N TYR A 125 -12.65 -22.58 -3.22
CA TYR A 125 -13.80 -21.80 -2.83
C TYR A 125 -14.60 -21.50 -4.09
N ASP A 126 -15.78 -22.10 -4.19
CA ASP A 126 -16.77 -21.69 -5.17
C ASP A 126 -17.48 -20.47 -4.59
N THR A 127 -17.00 -19.31 -4.99
CA THR A 127 -17.49 -18.05 -4.43
C THR A 127 -18.75 -17.57 -5.11
N GLY A 128 -19.16 -18.19 -6.24
CA GLY A 128 -20.44 -17.96 -6.92
C GLY A 128 -20.82 -16.49 -6.98
N THR A 129 -21.70 -16.09 -6.07
CA THR A 129 -22.24 -14.73 -5.93
C THR A 129 -21.46 -13.86 -4.93
N ASP A 130 -20.31 -14.31 -4.40
CA ASP A 130 -19.52 -13.51 -3.49
C ASP A 130 -18.94 -12.30 -4.24
N ASN A 131 -19.21 -11.10 -3.72
CA ASN A 131 -18.78 -9.87 -4.37
C ASN A 131 -17.28 -9.62 -4.22
N TYR A 132 -16.72 -10.06 -3.09
CA TYR A 132 -15.28 -10.02 -2.83
C TYR A 132 -14.87 -11.11 -1.85
N MET A 133 -13.60 -11.45 -1.86
CA MET A 133 -12.92 -12.28 -0.87
C MET A 133 -11.47 -11.78 -0.80
N GLU A 134 -11.02 -11.40 0.38
CA GLU A 134 -9.70 -10.82 0.63
C GLU A 134 -9.10 -11.37 1.93
N ASP A 135 -7.80 -11.17 2.12
CA ASP A 135 -7.11 -11.60 3.35
C ASP A 135 -7.75 -10.97 4.59
N GLY A 136 -8.25 -11.79 5.48
CA GLY A 136 -8.90 -11.41 6.73
C GLY A 136 -7.97 -11.44 7.94
N GLY A 137 -6.67 -11.68 7.73
CA GLY A 137 -5.72 -11.88 8.81
C GLY A 137 -5.91 -13.21 9.55
N GLU A 138 -4.89 -13.64 10.27
CA GLU A 138 -4.94 -14.83 11.13
C GLU A 138 -5.54 -16.08 10.45
N ARG A 139 -5.21 -16.33 9.16
CA ARG A 139 -5.70 -17.47 8.37
C ARG A 139 -7.22 -17.45 8.15
N THR A 140 -7.78 -16.27 7.91
CA THR A 140 -9.17 -16.09 7.51
C THR A 140 -9.26 -15.30 6.21
N PHE A 141 -10.44 -15.33 5.57
CA PHE A 141 -10.80 -14.44 4.48
C PHE A 141 -12.02 -13.63 4.87
N LEU A 142 -11.97 -12.33 4.59
CA LEU A 142 -13.16 -11.49 4.62
C LEU A 142 -13.93 -11.73 3.33
N VAL A 143 -15.25 -11.90 3.45
CA VAL A 143 -16.11 -12.20 2.31
C VAL A 143 -17.37 -11.35 2.37
N GLY A 144 -17.71 -10.75 1.24
CA GLY A 144 -18.98 -10.07 1.06
C GLY A 144 -19.88 -10.84 0.10
N ARG A 145 -21.08 -11.23 0.54
CA ARG A 145 -22.00 -12.01 -0.27
C ARG A 145 -23.46 -11.59 -0.14
N ASN A 146 -24.23 -11.91 -1.17
CA ASN A 146 -25.68 -11.80 -1.11
C ASN A 146 -26.25 -12.99 -0.33
N THR A 147 -27.10 -12.69 0.66
CA THR A 147 -27.82 -13.67 1.46
C THR A 147 -29.34 -13.49 1.24
N GLU A 148 -30.14 -14.39 1.76
CA GLU A 148 -31.60 -14.23 1.74
C GLU A 148 -32.09 -12.94 2.41
N ASN A 149 -31.27 -12.40 3.35
CA ASN A 149 -31.56 -11.17 4.08
C ASN A 149 -30.92 -9.91 3.47
N GLY A 150 -30.34 -10.01 2.27
CA GLY A 150 -29.63 -8.95 1.57
C GLY A 150 -28.11 -9.16 1.59
N PHE A 151 -27.37 -8.14 1.18
CA PHE A 151 -25.91 -8.16 1.18
C PHE A 151 -25.37 -8.11 2.62
N GLY A 152 -24.41 -8.98 2.95
CA GLY A 152 -23.75 -9.02 4.24
C GLY A 152 -22.27 -9.36 4.13
N ASN A 153 -21.48 -8.80 5.03
CA ASN A 153 -20.06 -9.11 5.19
C ASN A 153 -19.88 -10.10 6.35
N GLY A 154 -18.95 -10.99 6.19
CA GLY A 154 -18.58 -12.00 7.17
C GLY A 154 -17.15 -12.47 6.94
N ALA A 155 -16.76 -13.56 7.59
CA ALA A 155 -15.45 -14.19 7.39
C ALA A 155 -15.57 -15.71 7.37
N ILE A 156 -14.69 -16.33 6.59
CA ILE A 156 -14.46 -17.77 6.58
C ILE A 156 -13.00 -18.04 6.97
N ASP A 157 -12.74 -19.22 7.55
CA ASP A 157 -11.35 -19.70 7.72
C ASP A 157 -10.80 -20.27 6.40
N TRP A 158 -9.53 -20.62 6.40
CA TRP A 158 -8.87 -21.20 5.22
C TRP A 158 -9.44 -22.57 4.83
N GLU A 159 -10.15 -23.24 5.73
CA GLU A 159 -10.89 -24.48 5.45
C GLU A 159 -12.29 -24.22 4.84
N GLY A 160 -12.68 -22.94 4.70
CA GLY A 160 -13.96 -22.51 4.12
C GLY A 160 -15.12 -22.49 5.11
N LYS A 161 -14.87 -22.73 6.40
CA LYS A 161 -15.88 -22.69 7.45
C LYS A 161 -16.18 -21.24 7.83
N THR A 162 -17.45 -20.89 7.93
CA THR A 162 -17.88 -19.56 8.42
C THR A 162 -17.39 -19.34 9.86
N VAL A 163 -16.60 -18.31 10.04
CA VAL A 163 -16.07 -17.81 11.34
C VAL A 163 -16.93 -16.63 11.82
N ILE A 164 -17.20 -15.68 10.94
CA ILE A 164 -18.10 -14.55 11.20
C ILE A 164 -19.31 -14.66 10.26
N PRO A 165 -20.54 -14.68 10.78
CA PRO A 165 -21.73 -14.78 9.94
C PRO A 165 -21.90 -13.54 9.04
N PHE A 166 -22.50 -13.74 7.85
CA PHE A 166 -22.69 -12.71 6.82
C PHE A 166 -23.89 -11.81 7.12
N ILE A 167 -23.84 -11.09 8.23
CA ILE A 167 -24.90 -10.23 8.74
C ILE A 167 -24.44 -8.79 9.03
N TYR A 168 -23.15 -8.52 8.90
CA TYR A 168 -22.55 -7.23 9.22
C TYR A 168 -22.46 -6.30 8.02
N ASN A 169 -22.48 -4.99 8.27
CA ASN A 169 -22.23 -3.96 7.26
C ASN A 169 -20.77 -3.87 6.88
N SER A 170 -19.85 -4.10 7.84
CA SER A 170 -18.42 -4.22 7.62
C SER A 170 -17.81 -5.22 8.60
N VAL A 171 -16.72 -5.83 8.17
CA VAL A 171 -15.86 -6.68 8.99
C VAL A 171 -14.43 -6.27 8.69
N GLU A 172 -13.66 -5.96 9.74
CA GLU A 172 -12.24 -5.68 9.63
C GLU A 172 -11.42 -6.96 9.83
N PRO A 173 -10.18 -7.01 9.33
CA PRO A 173 -9.31 -8.16 9.55
C PRO A 173 -9.12 -8.50 11.02
N PHE A 174 -8.97 -9.80 11.31
CA PHE A 174 -8.60 -10.27 12.62
C PHE A 174 -7.24 -9.71 13.04
N SER A 175 -7.17 -9.18 14.23
CA SER A 175 -5.93 -8.79 14.89
C SER A 175 -6.03 -9.13 16.36
N GLU A 176 -5.02 -9.82 16.87
CA GLU A 176 -4.93 -10.27 18.26
C GLU A 176 -6.14 -11.10 18.72
N GLY A 177 -6.72 -11.88 17.81
CA GLY A 177 -7.84 -12.79 18.05
C GLY A 177 -9.22 -12.16 17.96
N LEU A 178 -9.35 -10.88 17.68
CA LEU A 178 -10.61 -10.14 17.55
C LEU A 178 -10.70 -9.43 16.21
N ALA A 179 -11.91 -9.33 15.67
CA ALA A 179 -12.23 -8.56 14.46
C ALA A 179 -13.28 -7.50 14.79
N ALA A 180 -13.08 -6.27 14.33
CA ALA A 180 -14.09 -5.25 14.44
C ALA A 180 -15.20 -5.53 13.43
N VAL A 181 -16.45 -5.43 13.88
CA VAL A 181 -17.64 -5.61 13.05
C VAL A 181 -18.62 -4.47 13.26
N SER A 182 -19.31 -4.07 12.20
CA SER A 182 -20.33 -3.03 12.31
C SER A 182 -21.69 -3.46 11.79
N ASP A 183 -22.74 -2.92 12.38
CA ASP A 183 -24.10 -2.98 11.89
C ASP A 183 -24.79 -1.62 12.05
N LYS A 184 -26.12 -1.59 11.91
CA LYS A 184 -26.93 -0.36 12.09
C LYS A 184 -26.86 0.24 13.49
N ASN A 185 -26.42 -0.51 14.51
CA ASN A 185 -26.35 -0.07 15.90
C ASN A 185 -24.99 0.57 16.23
N GLY A 186 -23.95 0.21 15.48
CA GLY A 186 -22.58 0.71 15.65
C GLY A 186 -21.54 -0.36 15.38
N THR A 187 -20.37 -0.17 15.95
CA THR A 187 -19.20 -1.02 15.81
C THR A 187 -18.84 -1.66 17.15
N GLY A 188 -18.48 -2.92 17.12
CA GLY A 188 -18.01 -3.73 18.25
C GLY A 188 -17.03 -4.79 17.78
N PHE A 189 -16.79 -5.82 18.59
CA PHE A 189 -15.80 -6.84 18.25
C PHE A 189 -16.33 -8.25 18.45
N VAL A 190 -15.96 -9.12 17.53
CA VAL A 190 -16.23 -10.57 17.60
C VAL A 190 -14.92 -11.35 17.72
N ASN A 191 -15.01 -12.52 18.35
CA ASN A 191 -13.89 -13.47 18.41
C ASN A 191 -13.90 -14.43 17.19
N ARG A 192 -12.94 -15.35 17.15
CA ARG A 192 -12.82 -16.34 16.06
C ARG A 192 -13.93 -17.40 16.02
N ASN A 193 -14.83 -17.43 17.02
CA ASN A 193 -16.05 -18.24 16.99
C ASN A 193 -17.26 -17.47 16.46
N GLY A 194 -17.09 -16.20 16.06
CA GLY A 194 -18.18 -15.31 15.66
C GLY A 194 -19.02 -14.76 16.81
N GLU A 195 -18.56 -14.95 18.08
CA GLU A 195 -19.24 -14.46 19.26
C GLU A 195 -18.91 -13.00 19.50
N VAL A 196 -19.92 -12.17 19.74
CA VAL A 196 -19.74 -10.77 20.11
C VAL A 196 -19.11 -10.69 21.52
N VAL A 197 -17.85 -10.26 21.58
CA VAL A 197 -17.10 -10.07 22.83
C VAL A 197 -17.28 -8.65 23.34
N ILE A 198 -17.27 -7.67 22.44
CA ILE A 198 -17.49 -6.26 22.77
C ILE A 198 -18.74 -5.81 22.01
N PRO A 199 -19.80 -5.35 22.71
CA PRO A 199 -21.04 -4.93 22.07
C PRO A 199 -20.85 -3.86 21.02
N LEU A 200 -21.72 -3.84 19.99
CA LEU A 200 -21.71 -2.87 18.89
C LEU A 200 -22.23 -1.51 19.38
N GLN A 201 -21.44 -0.80 20.14
CA GLN A 201 -21.82 0.43 20.85
C GLN A 201 -21.04 1.68 20.41
N PHE A 202 -19.95 1.51 19.68
CA PHE A 202 -19.11 2.60 19.19
C PHE A 202 -19.57 3.11 17.83
N GLU A 203 -19.17 4.33 17.45
CA GLU A 203 -19.36 4.85 16.09
C GLU A 203 -18.41 4.14 15.11
N GLU A 204 -17.12 4.05 15.51
CA GLU A 204 -16.06 3.41 14.74
C GLU A 204 -15.12 2.66 15.71
N ALA A 205 -14.44 1.64 15.20
CA ALA A 205 -13.35 0.97 15.93
C ALA A 205 -12.27 0.54 14.93
N LYS A 206 -10.99 0.65 15.34
CA LYS A 206 -9.85 0.10 14.62
C LYS A 206 -9.48 -1.27 15.19
N PRO A 207 -8.80 -2.13 14.42
CA PRO A 207 -8.28 -3.40 14.93
C PRO A 207 -7.41 -3.21 16.18
N PHE A 208 -7.35 -4.24 17.02
CA PHE A 208 -6.46 -4.26 18.18
C PHE A 208 -5.00 -4.23 17.76
N SER A 209 -4.19 -3.47 18.47
CA SER A 209 -2.75 -3.40 18.31
C SER A 209 -2.09 -3.08 19.64
N ASP A 210 -1.03 -3.83 20.01
CA ASP A 210 -0.37 -3.73 21.32
C ASP A 210 -1.37 -3.90 22.49
N GLY A 211 -2.40 -4.73 22.32
CA GLY A 211 -3.41 -5.04 23.35
C GLY A 211 -4.54 -4.04 23.49
N LEU A 212 -4.55 -2.93 22.74
CA LEU A 212 -5.55 -1.87 22.77
C LEU A 212 -6.15 -1.60 21.40
N ALA A 213 -7.42 -1.18 21.37
CA ALA A 213 -8.10 -0.74 20.16
C ALA A 213 -8.56 0.72 20.29
N VAL A 214 -8.39 1.48 19.22
CA VAL A 214 -9.00 2.81 19.08
C VAL A 214 -10.48 2.64 18.83
N VAL A 215 -11.29 3.39 19.56
CA VAL A 215 -12.72 3.53 19.31
C VAL A 215 -13.12 4.99 19.24
N LYS A 216 -14.08 5.29 18.36
CA LYS A 216 -14.77 6.55 18.33
C LYS A 216 -16.12 6.38 19.00
N LYS A 217 -16.34 7.14 20.05
CA LYS A 217 -17.60 7.11 20.78
C LYS A 217 -18.70 7.82 19.98
N LYS A 218 -19.97 7.57 20.29
CA LYS A 218 -21.13 8.20 19.63
C LYS A 218 -21.21 9.73 19.82
N ASP A 219 -20.46 10.28 20.79
CA ASP A 219 -20.30 11.71 20.98
C ASP A 219 -19.20 12.33 20.06
N GLY A 220 -18.58 11.49 19.19
CA GLY A 220 -17.53 11.86 18.25
C GLY A 220 -16.13 11.90 18.86
N THR A 221 -15.97 11.65 20.15
CA THR A 221 -14.67 11.64 20.83
C THR A 221 -14.01 10.27 20.77
N TYR A 222 -12.68 10.24 20.88
CA TYR A 222 -11.89 9.01 20.83
C TYR A 222 -11.57 8.46 22.21
N ALA A 223 -11.38 7.15 22.27
CA ALA A 223 -10.88 6.44 23.43
C ALA A 223 -10.09 5.20 22.98
N TYR A 224 -9.30 4.64 23.90
CA TYR A 224 -8.71 3.31 23.74
C TYR A 224 -9.36 2.35 24.72
N ILE A 225 -9.68 1.17 24.21
CA ILE A 225 -10.30 0.08 25.00
C ILE A 225 -9.36 -1.12 25.07
N ASP A 226 -9.48 -1.88 26.13
CA ASP A 226 -8.89 -3.22 26.23
C ASP A 226 -9.78 -4.30 25.58
N LYS A 227 -9.31 -5.54 25.53
CA LYS A 227 -10.05 -6.67 24.94
C LYS A 227 -11.34 -7.05 25.65
N THR A 228 -11.63 -6.46 26.81
CA THR A 228 -12.90 -6.61 27.51
C THR A 228 -13.91 -5.51 27.14
N GLY A 229 -13.49 -4.53 26.34
CA GLY A 229 -14.29 -3.37 25.97
C GLY A 229 -14.27 -2.24 26.99
N LYS A 230 -13.43 -2.35 28.03
CA LYS A 230 -13.26 -1.30 29.05
C LYS A 230 -12.40 -0.17 28.47
N ILE A 231 -12.87 1.08 28.60
CA ILE A 231 -12.06 2.24 28.30
C ILE A 231 -10.91 2.33 29.29
N VAL A 232 -9.67 2.31 28.76
CA VAL A 232 -8.43 2.43 29.55
C VAL A 232 -7.78 3.78 29.36
N ILE A 233 -7.98 4.43 28.22
CA ILE A 233 -7.51 5.79 27.94
C ILE A 233 -8.68 6.61 27.36
N ASP A 234 -9.04 7.69 28.02
CA ASP A 234 -9.94 8.68 27.45
C ASP A 234 -9.11 9.68 26.63
N ALA A 235 -9.33 9.70 25.32
CA ALA A 235 -8.59 10.51 24.37
C ALA A 235 -9.46 11.65 23.79
N ALA A 236 -10.50 12.09 24.52
CA ALA A 236 -11.44 13.10 24.07
C ALA A 236 -10.81 14.48 23.81
N ASN A 237 -9.64 14.75 24.39
CA ASN A 237 -8.87 15.97 24.18
C ASN A 237 -8.07 15.98 22.85
N TYR A 238 -8.00 14.85 22.15
CA TYR A 238 -7.33 14.76 20.87
C TYR A 238 -8.34 14.78 19.71
N ARG A 239 -7.97 15.46 18.65
CA ARG A 239 -8.77 15.52 17.43
C ARG A 239 -8.71 14.25 16.61
N HIS A 240 -7.58 13.53 16.70
CA HIS A 240 -7.31 12.30 15.97
C HIS A 240 -6.34 11.45 16.77
N VAL A 241 -6.52 10.14 16.71
CA VAL A 241 -5.67 9.17 17.38
C VAL A 241 -5.45 7.96 16.47
N GLU A 242 -4.28 7.34 16.59
CA GLU A 242 -3.89 6.16 15.83
C GLU A 242 -3.72 4.95 16.75
N SER A 243 -3.69 3.76 16.16
CA SER A 243 -3.41 2.52 16.90
C SER A 243 -2.03 2.56 17.54
N PHE A 244 -1.86 1.84 18.64
CA PHE A 244 -0.56 1.64 19.26
C PHE A 244 0.37 0.85 18.34
N SER A 245 1.63 1.19 18.37
CA SER A 245 2.71 0.43 17.75
C SER A 245 3.94 0.55 18.62
N GLU A 246 4.46 -0.58 19.07
CA GLU A 246 5.60 -0.67 19.98
C GLU A 246 5.44 0.15 21.28
N GLY A 247 4.21 0.17 21.81
CA GLY A 247 3.86 0.82 23.08
C GLY A 247 3.58 2.32 22.98
N LEU A 248 3.63 2.92 21.79
CA LEU A 248 3.31 4.34 21.56
C LEU A 248 2.22 4.50 20.50
N ALA A 249 1.32 5.46 20.71
CA ALA A 249 0.29 5.83 19.74
C ALA A 249 0.41 7.29 19.33
N MET A 250 0.34 7.56 18.02
CA MET A 250 0.29 8.92 17.51
C MET A 250 -1.06 9.56 17.83
N VAL A 251 -1.01 10.77 18.36
CA VAL A 251 -2.18 11.60 18.64
C VAL A 251 -2.02 12.99 18.02
N ARG A 252 -3.12 13.64 17.68
CA ARG A 252 -3.11 15.02 17.20
C ARG A 252 -3.88 15.92 18.16
N SER A 253 -3.23 17.01 18.57
CA SER A 253 -3.87 18.02 19.42
C SER A 253 -5.07 18.67 18.73
N SER A 254 -6.09 19.03 19.52
CA SER A 254 -7.31 19.66 19.02
C SER A 254 -7.07 21.11 18.55
N ASP A 255 -6.20 21.85 19.22
CA ASP A 255 -5.90 23.25 19.00
C ASP A 255 -4.91 23.49 17.85
N ALA A 256 -3.72 22.91 17.93
CA ALA A 256 -2.62 23.17 16.99
C ALA A 256 -2.58 22.19 15.81
N ARG A 257 -3.40 21.12 15.81
CA ARG A 257 -3.38 20.04 14.81
C ARG A 257 -1.99 19.39 14.65
N ARG A 258 -1.21 19.39 15.74
CA ARG A 258 0.13 18.85 15.78
C ARG A 258 0.10 17.40 16.26
N ALA A 259 0.99 16.61 15.70
CA ALA A 259 1.20 15.22 16.09
C ALA A 259 2.18 15.12 17.25
N GLY A 260 1.88 14.24 18.18
CA GLY A 260 2.73 13.80 19.28
C GLY A 260 2.44 12.33 19.59
N PHE A 261 2.93 11.82 20.70
CA PHE A 261 2.76 10.42 21.06
C PHE A 261 2.41 10.25 22.54
N ILE A 262 1.48 9.33 22.79
CA ILE A 262 1.13 8.86 24.14
C ILE A 262 1.56 7.43 24.35
N ASP A 263 1.82 7.06 25.60
CA ASP A 263 2.02 5.68 26.02
C ASP A 263 0.67 4.98 26.34
N GLN A 264 0.73 3.69 26.67
CA GLN A 264 -0.45 2.87 26.99
C GLN A 264 -1.16 3.29 28.30
N THR A 265 -0.60 4.22 29.07
CA THR A 265 -1.28 4.85 30.22
C THR A 265 -2.03 6.13 29.85
N GLY A 266 -1.90 6.58 28.61
CA GLY A 266 -2.43 7.84 28.10
C GLY A 266 -1.55 9.05 28.39
N LYS A 267 -0.36 8.84 28.95
CA LYS A 267 0.61 9.91 29.22
C LYS A 267 1.31 10.32 27.93
N GLU A 268 1.36 11.63 27.66
CA GLU A 268 2.13 12.18 26.57
C GLU A 268 3.63 11.98 26.80
N VAL A 269 4.27 11.21 25.93
CA VAL A 269 5.72 10.90 25.92
C VAL A 269 6.45 11.85 25.01
N ILE A 270 5.88 12.12 23.83
CA ILE A 270 6.39 13.08 22.87
C ILE A 270 5.33 14.15 22.68
N PRO A 271 5.62 15.42 23.04
CA PRO A 271 4.67 16.53 22.89
C PRO A 271 4.12 16.68 21.47
N CYS A 272 2.87 17.15 21.37
CA CYS A 272 2.25 17.45 20.09
C CYS A 272 2.92 18.66 19.41
N GLN A 273 4.03 18.42 18.73
CA GLN A 273 4.88 19.45 18.10
C GLN A 273 5.13 19.24 16.60
N TYR A 274 4.93 18.02 16.10
CA TYR A 274 5.19 17.69 14.71
C TYR A 274 4.00 18.02 13.80
N ARG A 275 4.26 18.43 12.56
CA ARG A 275 3.19 18.61 11.55
C ARG A 275 2.58 17.27 11.19
N TRP A 276 3.41 16.24 11.17
CA TRP A 276 3.07 14.87 10.85
C TRP A 276 4.06 13.90 11.53
N ALA A 277 3.61 12.70 11.88
CA ALA A 277 4.44 11.62 12.39
C ALA A 277 3.83 10.25 12.02
N GLY A 278 4.69 9.25 11.92
CA GLY A 278 4.36 7.86 11.60
C GLY A 278 4.17 6.97 12.80
N TYR A 279 4.00 5.66 12.54
CA TYR A 279 4.02 4.62 13.56
C TYR A 279 5.47 4.26 13.93
N PHE A 280 5.71 3.87 15.18
CA PHE A 280 6.98 3.32 15.60
C PHE A 280 7.18 1.91 15.05
N ARG A 281 8.38 1.64 14.56
CA ARG A 281 8.85 0.32 14.13
C ARG A 281 10.33 0.20 14.41
N ASN A 282 10.74 -0.91 15.04
CA ASN A 282 12.13 -1.15 15.45
C ASN A 282 12.73 0.04 16.23
N GLY A 283 11.92 0.66 17.10
CA GLY A 283 12.33 1.74 17.99
C GLY A 283 12.37 3.14 17.38
N ALA A 284 12.02 3.32 16.11
CA ALA A 284 12.08 4.62 15.44
C ALA A 284 10.80 4.92 14.63
N THR A 285 10.57 6.18 14.32
CA THR A 285 9.54 6.64 13.38
C THR A 285 9.96 7.91 12.66
N TYR A 286 9.26 8.22 11.57
CA TYR A 286 9.45 9.46 10.84
C TYR A 286 8.50 10.54 11.34
N ALA A 287 9.02 11.78 11.44
CA ALA A 287 8.23 12.94 11.84
C ALA A 287 8.67 14.19 11.08
N SER A 288 7.69 15.02 10.70
CA SER A 288 7.90 16.32 10.08
C SER A 288 7.78 17.42 11.14
N ASP A 289 8.82 18.23 11.34
CA ASP A 289 8.81 19.30 12.33
C ASP A 289 7.96 20.52 11.89
N ALA A 290 7.96 21.57 12.70
CA ALA A 290 7.17 22.78 12.44
C ALA A 290 7.61 23.49 11.16
N GLU A 291 8.86 23.41 10.78
CA GLU A 291 9.46 23.98 9.58
C GLU A 291 9.25 23.10 8.34
N GLY A 292 8.64 21.91 8.48
CA GLY A 292 8.44 20.95 7.39
C GLY A 292 9.67 20.08 7.11
N LYS A 293 10.68 20.10 7.99
CA LYS A 293 11.85 19.21 7.86
C LYS A 293 11.52 17.84 8.39
N ASN A 294 11.94 16.84 7.65
CA ASN A 294 11.68 15.44 7.96
C ASN A 294 12.82 14.78 8.74
N TRP A 295 12.49 14.08 9.79
CA TRP A 295 13.41 13.46 10.73
C TRP A 295 13.01 12.03 11.02
N LEU A 296 14.00 11.16 11.16
CA LEU A 296 13.85 9.92 11.92
C LEU A 296 14.02 10.27 13.39
N ILE A 297 13.06 9.84 14.22
CA ILE A 297 13.08 10.11 15.68
C ILE A 297 12.95 8.78 16.45
N ASP A 298 13.54 8.72 17.65
CA ASP A 298 13.37 7.61 18.57
C ASP A 298 12.10 7.77 19.46
N LYS A 299 11.83 6.76 20.29
CA LYS A 299 10.67 6.74 21.20
C LYS A 299 10.67 7.84 22.28
N ALA A 300 11.79 8.52 22.48
CA ALA A 300 11.90 9.70 23.34
C ALA A 300 11.72 11.02 22.57
N GLY A 301 11.48 10.96 21.25
CA GLY A 301 11.35 12.13 20.39
C GLY A 301 12.70 12.77 20.00
N LYS A 302 13.82 12.09 20.29
CA LYS A 302 15.15 12.55 19.90
C LYS A 302 15.34 12.38 18.39
N LYS A 303 15.74 13.45 17.72
CA LYS A 303 16.08 13.43 16.30
C LYS A 303 17.34 12.61 16.07
N LEU A 304 17.23 11.49 15.34
CA LEU A 304 18.33 10.56 15.05
C LEU A 304 19.02 10.94 13.75
N LYS A 305 18.25 11.16 12.68
CA LYS A 305 18.73 11.44 11.34
C LYS A 305 17.80 12.38 10.61
N ARG A 306 18.36 13.34 9.87
CA ARG A 306 17.59 14.16 8.93
C ARG A 306 17.40 13.39 7.63
N ILE A 307 16.16 13.32 7.15
CA ILE A 307 15.82 12.78 5.84
C ILE A 307 15.80 13.92 4.85
N ALA A 308 16.20 13.65 3.61
CA ALA A 308 16.28 14.67 2.55
C ALA A 308 14.98 15.48 2.45
N ASP A 309 15.10 16.72 1.99
CA ASP A 309 13.99 17.66 1.80
C ASP A 309 13.07 17.16 0.68
N ALA A 310 12.18 16.22 1.02
CA ALA A 310 11.12 15.77 0.15
C ALA A 310 9.83 16.45 0.59
N GLU A 311 9.13 17.05 -0.35
CA GLU A 311 7.89 17.80 -0.09
C GLU A 311 6.81 16.95 0.57
N TYR A 312 6.84 15.61 0.40
CA TYR A 312 5.87 14.69 0.98
C TYR A 312 6.55 13.41 1.47
N LEU A 313 6.53 13.21 2.78
CA LEU A 313 6.64 11.86 3.35
C LEU A 313 5.23 11.25 3.32
N VAL A 314 5.05 10.25 2.50
CA VAL A 314 3.85 9.40 2.51
C VAL A 314 4.20 8.12 3.25
N TYR A 315 3.26 7.53 4.00
CA TYR A 315 3.45 6.17 4.47
C TYR A 315 3.68 5.25 3.28
N ALA A 316 4.72 4.46 3.34
CA ALA A 316 4.89 3.35 2.43
C ALA A 316 3.79 2.33 2.75
N ASP A 317 2.83 2.24 1.86
CA ASP A 317 1.62 1.42 2.00
C ASP A 317 0.68 1.87 3.14
N ASP A 318 -0.24 2.78 2.80
CA ASP A 318 -1.36 3.19 3.66
C ASP A 318 -2.46 2.09 3.73
N ASP A 319 -2.10 0.83 3.53
CA ASP A 319 -2.99 -0.29 3.79
C ASP A 319 -3.03 -0.55 5.30
N ARG A 320 -3.83 0.28 5.98
CA ARG A 320 -4.08 0.26 7.43
C ARG A 320 -4.73 -1.04 7.89
N THR A 321 -5.18 -1.86 6.94
CA THR A 321 -5.86 -3.14 7.23
C THR A 321 -4.86 -4.28 7.42
N LYS A 322 -3.58 -4.08 7.06
CA LYS A 322 -2.56 -5.13 7.08
C LYS A 322 -1.28 -4.68 7.82
N PRO A 323 -1.30 -4.55 9.16
CA PRO A 323 -0.15 -4.05 9.93
C PRO A 323 1.15 -4.86 9.72
N ASN A 324 1.06 -6.08 9.21
CA ASN A 324 2.21 -6.95 8.92
C ASN A 324 2.72 -6.84 7.47
N GLN A 325 2.12 -6.01 6.61
CA GLN A 325 2.49 -5.92 5.18
C GLN A 325 3.23 -4.64 4.78
N GLN A 326 3.80 -3.88 5.70
CA GLN A 326 4.72 -2.79 5.36
C GLN A 326 6.04 -3.33 4.79
N LYS A 327 5.95 -3.89 3.57
CA LYS A 327 7.04 -4.63 2.91
C LYS A 327 8.13 -3.73 2.34
N ASN A 328 7.87 -2.42 2.19
CA ASN A 328 8.72 -1.51 1.42
C ASN A 328 9.52 -0.52 2.26
N GLY A 329 9.19 -0.35 3.54
CA GLY A 329 9.85 0.60 4.43
C GLY A 329 8.82 1.37 5.26
N MET A 330 9.33 2.30 6.08
CA MET A 330 8.51 3.06 7.04
C MET A 330 8.00 4.40 6.48
N ALA A 331 8.70 4.93 5.48
CA ALA A 331 8.36 6.18 4.83
C ALA A 331 8.78 6.16 3.37
N MET A 332 8.13 6.94 2.54
CA MET A 332 8.40 7.05 1.12
C MET A 332 8.49 8.52 0.71
N THR A 333 9.42 8.81 -0.19
CA THR A 333 9.45 10.07 -0.94
C THR A 333 9.24 9.77 -2.42
N GLU A 334 8.62 10.68 -3.15
CA GLU A 334 8.45 10.58 -4.59
C GLU A 334 9.09 11.78 -5.27
N GLU A 335 9.82 11.54 -6.34
CA GLU A 335 10.48 12.55 -7.16
C GLU A 335 10.25 12.20 -8.64
N ILE A 336 9.99 13.22 -9.46
CA ILE A 336 9.90 13.05 -10.92
C ILE A 336 11.28 13.36 -11.51
N VAL A 337 11.89 12.37 -12.13
CA VAL A 337 13.18 12.49 -12.80
C VAL A 337 12.98 12.51 -14.30
N ASN A 338 13.42 13.61 -14.97
CA ASN A 338 13.40 13.68 -16.43
C ASN A 338 14.57 12.89 -17.01
N LEU A 339 14.28 12.03 -17.98
CA LEU A 339 15.26 11.20 -18.64
C LEU A 339 15.87 11.93 -19.87
N PRO A 340 17.09 11.58 -20.31
CA PRO A 340 17.77 12.22 -21.44
C PRO A 340 17.05 12.06 -22.78
N ASP A 341 16.16 11.07 -22.91
CA ASP A 341 15.33 10.82 -24.09
C ASP A 341 14.03 11.66 -24.11
N GLY A 342 13.82 12.51 -23.10
CA GLY A 342 12.65 13.39 -22.98
C GLY A 342 11.46 12.74 -22.27
N ASP A 343 11.60 11.50 -21.83
CA ASP A 343 10.62 10.84 -20.96
C ASP A 343 10.84 11.21 -19.50
N HIS A 344 9.92 10.84 -18.61
CA HIS A 344 10.04 11.10 -17.19
C HIS A 344 9.73 9.84 -16.39
N GLU A 345 10.36 9.68 -15.25
CA GLU A 345 10.17 8.55 -14.36
C GLU A 345 9.82 9.03 -12.94
N HIS A 346 8.84 8.39 -12.33
CA HIS A 346 8.49 8.59 -10.92
C HIS A 346 9.40 7.73 -10.05
N VAL A 347 10.36 8.38 -9.40
CA VAL A 347 11.31 7.72 -8.50
C VAL A 347 10.76 7.74 -7.09
N ARG A 348 10.42 6.57 -6.56
CA ARG A 348 9.98 6.40 -5.18
C ARG A 348 11.13 5.83 -4.36
N ARG A 349 11.46 6.51 -3.26
CA ARG A 349 12.46 6.05 -2.30
C ARG A 349 11.77 5.69 -1.01
N TYR A 350 11.94 4.46 -0.60
CA TYR A 350 11.44 3.94 0.66
C TYR A 350 12.56 3.90 1.67
N PHE A 351 12.29 4.32 2.89
CA PHE A 351 13.26 4.39 3.97
C PHE A 351 12.92 3.37 5.05
N ASP A 352 13.94 2.68 5.55
CA ASP A 352 13.83 1.75 6.67
C ASP A 352 13.91 2.46 8.03
N GLU A 353 13.89 1.68 9.11
CA GLU A 353 13.97 2.15 10.48
C GLU A 353 15.31 2.78 10.85
N THR A 354 16.34 2.68 10.01
CA THR A 354 17.64 3.33 10.20
C THR A 354 17.73 4.66 9.46
N GLY A 355 16.71 4.98 8.65
CA GLY A 355 16.70 6.15 7.76
C GLY A 355 17.56 5.95 6.53
N GLU A 356 17.90 4.70 6.19
CA GLU A 356 18.52 4.35 4.93
C GLU A 356 17.46 4.01 3.89
N ILE A 357 17.81 4.19 2.60
CA ILE A 357 16.92 3.79 1.52
C ILE A 357 16.87 2.27 1.49
N SER A 358 15.72 1.71 1.86
CA SER A 358 15.45 0.27 1.78
C SER A 358 15.05 -0.15 0.37
N TYR A 359 14.45 0.78 -0.39
CA TYR A 359 13.99 0.55 -1.75
C TYR A 359 13.94 1.84 -2.56
N GLU A 360 14.31 1.77 -3.83
CA GLU A 360 14.21 2.87 -4.79
C GLU A 360 13.75 2.30 -6.14
N THR A 361 12.68 2.86 -6.72
CA THR A 361 12.13 2.36 -7.99
C THR A 361 13.06 2.61 -9.18
N TYR A 362 13.91 3.64 -9.10
CA TYR A 362 14.82 4.03 -10.19
C TYR A 362 16.19 3.33 -10.13
N ARG A 363 16.63 2.88 -8.94
CA ARG A 363 17.99 2.39 -8.73
C ARG A 363 18.02 1.16 -7.85
N LEU A 364 18.75 0.17 -8.32
CA LEU A 364 18.95 -1.13 -7.72
C LEU A 364 19.66 -1.15 -6.36
N LYS A 365 20.05 -0.02 -5.81
CA LYS A 365 20.94 -0.06 -4.64
C LYS A 365 20.29 -0.58 -3.37
N LYS A 366 18.96 -0.57 -3.23
CA LYS A 366 18.28 -1.08 -2.02
C LYS A 366 16.82 -1.52 -2.24
N GLY A 367 16.46 -2.02 -3.40
CA GLY A 367 15.12 -2.56 -3.66
C GLY A 367 15.04 -4.07 -3.53
N LEU A 368 15.96 -4.62 -2.77
CA LEU A 368 16.12 -6.05 -2.68
C LEU A 368 15.16 -6.61 -1.64
N SER A 369 14.24 -7.44 -2.08
CA SER A 369 13.59 -8.39 -1.20
C SER A 369 14.32 -9.72 -1.33
N GLU A 370 14.83 -10.23 -0.21
CA GLU A 370 15.56 -11.51 -0.15
C GLU A 370 16.75 -11.58 -1.12
N GLY A 371 17.47 -10.46 -1.27
CA GLY A 371 18.67 -10.36 -2.11
C GLY A 371 18.41 -10.13 -3.60
N LEU A 372 17.14 -10.02 -4.04
CA LEU A 372 16.75 -9.81 -5.43
C LEU A 372 15.73 -8.69 -5.57
N ALA A 373 15.81 -7.95 -6.68
CA ALA A 373 14.81 -6.96 -7.08
C ALA A 373 14.29 -7.24 -8.49
N PRO A 374 12.97 -7.13 -8.74
CA PRO A 374 12.47 -7.13 -10.11
C PRO A 374 12.96 -5.87 -10.83
N TYR A 375 13.47 -6.04 -12.04
CA TYR A 375 14.00 -4.95 -12.84
C TYR A 375 13.55 -5.07 -14.29
N TRP A 376 13.13 -3.94 -14.87
CA TRP A 376 12.69 -3.84 -16.26
C TRP A 376 13.89 -3.69 -17.20
N ASP A 377 14.05 -4.60 -18.15
CA ASP A 377 15.00 -4.46 -19.25
C ASP A 377 14.34 -3.78 -20.44
N ALA A 378 14.75 -2.55 -20.75
CA ALA A 378 14.17 -1.76 -21.84
C ALA A 378 14.43 -2.36 -23.24
N THR A 379 15.47 -3.20 -23.38
CA THR A 379 15.78 -3.87 -24.65
C THR A 379 14.91 -5.10 -24.85
N ALA A 380 14.82 -5.95 -23.83
CA ALA A 380 13.98 -7.14 -23.86
C ALA A 380 12.49 -6.79 -23.69
N LYS A 381 12.18 -5.61 -23.16
CA LYS A 381 10.83 -5.19 -22.74
C LYS A 381 10.18 -6.21 -21.81
N LYS A 382 10.95 -6.66 -20.82
CA LYS A 382 10.56 -7.68 -19.84
C LYS A 382 11.21 -7.40 -18.49
N TYR A 383 10.55 -7.84 -17.44
CA TYR A 383 11.14 -7.91 -16.11
C TYR A 383 11.99 -9.18 -15.96
N GLY A 384 13.11 -9.05 -15.30
CA GLY A 384 13.90 -10.12 -14.71
C GLY A 384 14.24 -9.77 -13.27
N TYR A 385 15.19 -10.44 -12.66
CA TYR A 385 15.62 -10.14 -11.31
C TYR A 385 17.13 -9.95 -11.24
N VAL A 386 17.53 -8.91 -10.54
CA VAL A 386 18.92 -8.55 -10.34
C VAL A 386 19.27 -8.57 -8.86
N ASN A 387 20.55 -8.79 -8.56
CA ASN A 387 21.07 -8.68 -7.21
C ASN A 387 21.52 -7.23 -6.89
N GLU A 388 22.04 -7.02 -5.69
CA GLU A 388 22.51 -5.71 -5.19
C GLU A 388 23.59 -5.07 -6.09
N SER A 389 24.39 -5.88 -6.78
CA SER A 389 25.42 -5.38 -7.71
C SER A 389 24.87 -5.05 -9.12
N GLY A 390 23.57 -5.20 -9.36
CA GLY A 390 22.97 -5.02 -10.69
C GLY A 390 23.25 -6.18 -11.65
N THR A 391 23.63 -7.36 -11.13
CA THR A 391 23.82 -8.55 -11.95
C THR A 391 22.51 -9.29 -12.12
N TRP A 392 22.16 -9.63 -13.35
CA TRP A 392 21.00 -10.46 -13.63
C TRP A 392 21.17 -11.85 -13.00
N VAL A 393 20.30 -12.18 -12.04
CA VAL A 393 20.20 -13.52 -11.44
C VAL A 393 19.13 -14.32 -12.18
N ILE A 394 18.00 -13.71 -12.49
CA ILE A 394 16.98 -14.27 -13.37
C ILE A 394 16.88 -13.36 -14.60
N ALA A 395 17.02 -13.97 -15.77
CA ALA A 395 16.96 -13.27 -17.05
C ALA A 395 15.59 -12.57 -17.25
N PRO A 396 15.57 -11.44 -17.96
CA PRO A 396 14.31 -10.76 -18.32
C PRO A 396 13.40 -11.69 -19.13
N ALA A 397 12.24 -12.04 -18.58
CA ALA A 397 11.31 -13.00 -19.16
C ALA A 397 9.83 -12.69 -18.91
N PHE A 398 9.50 -11.72 -18.04
CA PHE A 398 8.15 -11.51 -17.55
C PHE A 398 7.60 -10.12 -17.95
N ASP A 399 6.31 -10.03 -18.23
CA ASP A 399 5.62 -8.75 -18.43
C ASP A 399 5.28 -8.07 -17.10
N ALA A 400 5.04 -8.86 -16.05
CA ALA A 400 4.90 -8.39 -14.68
C ALA A 400 5.70 -9.30 -13.73
N ALA A 401 6.29 -8.70 -12.71
CA ALA A 401 7.08 -9.41 -11.72
C ALA A 401 6.96 -8.73 -10.36
N GLU A 402 6.60 -9.49 -9.34
CA GLU A 402 6.53 -9.02 -7.97
C GLU A 402 7.82 -9.33 -7.21
N ARG A 403 7.93 -8.77 -6.00
CA ARG A 403 9.07 -9.04 -5.13
C ARG A 403 9.02 -10.43 -4.55
N PHE A 404 10.19 -10.96 -4.23
CA PHE A 404 10.29 -12.17 -3.45
C PHE A 404 9.78 -11.95 -2.01
N GLN A 405 8.96 -12.88 -1.57
CA GLN A 405 8.47 -12.99 -0.21
C GLN A 405 8.44 -14.46 0.18
N ASP A 406 9.03 -14.81 1.35
CA ASP A 406 9.12 -16.17 1.86
C ASP A 406 9.76 -17.17 0.86
N GLY A 407 10.66 -16.66 0.00
CA GLY A 407 11.35 -17.43 -1.02
C GLY A 407 10.65 -17.51 -2.37
N TYR A 408 9.52 -16.81 -2.58
CA TYR A 408 8.70 -16.89 -3.79
C TYR A 408 8.33 -15.53 -4.33
N ALA A 409 8.11 -15.44 -5.64
CA ALA A 409 7.56 -14.25 -6.29
C ALA A 409 6.50 -14.64 -7.33
N VAL A 410 5.45 -13.85 -7.41
CA VAL A 410 4.44 -13.96 -8.47
C VAL A 410 4.94 -13.27 -9.72
N VAL A 411 4.74 -13.90 -10.87
CA VAL A 411 5.11 -13.37 -12.19
C VAL A 411 3.99 -13.60 -13.19
N ALA A 412 3.94 -12.77 -14.24
CA ALA A 412 2.94 -12.92 -15.29
C ALA A 412 3.49 -12.58 -16.67
N ASN A 413 2.87 -13.18 -17.71
CA ASN A 413 3.11 -12.84 -19.10
C ASN A 413 1.79 -12.63 -19.84
N GLU A 414 1.72 -11.56 -20.65
CA GLU A 414 0.66 -11.38 -21.64
C GLU A 414 0.89 -12.33 -22.81
N ILE A 415 -0.16 -13.03 -23.22
CA ILE A 415 -0.17 -13.91 -24.38
C ILE A 415 -1.30 -13.52 -25.35
N THR A 416 -1.16 -13.95 -26.60
CA THR A 416 -2.26 -13.89 -27.58
C THR A 416 -2.68 -15.30 -27.88
N LEU A 417 -3.95 -15.62 -27.61
CA LEU A 417 -4.53 -16.92 -27.89
C LEU A 417 -4.72 -17.15 -29.40
N ALA A 418 -4.99 -18.40 -29.78
CA ALA A 418 -5.12 -18.78 -31.20
C ALA A 418 -6.28 -18.06 -31.93
N ASP A 419 -7.27 -17.58 -31.20
CA ASP A 419 -8.41 -16.79 -31.71
C ASP A 419 -8.12 -15.28 -31.83
N GLY A 420 -6.89 -14.83 -31.43
CA GLY A 420 -6.46 -13.45 -31.44
C GLY A 420 -6.82 -12.67 -30.17
N THR A 421 -7.47 -13.28 -29.20
CA THR A 421 -7.74 -12.65 -27.90
C THR A 421 -6.48 -12.57 -27.05
N ARG A 422 -6.39 -11.55 -26.17
CA ARG A 422 -5.30 -11.44 -25.19
C ARG A 422 -5.69 -12.12 -23.90
N ASP A 423 -4.74 -12.78 -23.29
CA ASP A 423 -4.86 -13.42 -22.00
C ASP A 423 -3.56 -13.23 -21.21
N VAL A 424 -3.55 -13.58 -19.92
CA VAL A 424 -2.40 -13.46 -19.03
C VAL A 424 -2.10 -14.81 -18.40
N GLU A 425 -0.87 -15.26 -18.58
CA GLU A 425 -0.36 -16.43 -17.87
C GLU A 425 0.25 -16.02 -16.54
N TRP A 426 -0.22 -16.60 -15.45
CA TRP A 426 0.31 -16.37 -14.10
C TRP A 426 1.13 -17.57 -13.63
N GLY A 427 2.18 -17.28 -12.86
CA GLY A 427 3.04 -18.30 -12.26
C GLY A 427 3.71 -17.83 -10.97
N ILE A 428 4.31 -18.77 -10.27
CA ILE A 428 5.08 -18.52 -9.05
C ILE A 428 6.49 -19.05 -9.27
N ILE A 429 7.49 -18.23 -9.04
CA ILE A 429 8.91 -18.60 -9.15
C ILE A 429 9.57 -18.68 -7.78
N GLN A 430 10.61 -19.49 -7.68
CA GLN A 430 11.42 -19.64 -6.47
C GLN A 430 12.62 -18.68 -6.50
N ASN A 431 12.99 -18.18 -5.34
CA ASN A 431 14.23 -17.42 -5.18
C ASN A 431 15.43 -18.38 -5.32
N PRO A 432 16.30 -18.19 -6.33
CA PRO A 432 17.44 -19.07 -6.53
C PRO A 432 18.52 -18.95 -5.46
N ASN A 433 18.43 -17.97 -4.58
CA ASN A 433 19.36 -17.75 -3.45
C ASN A 433 18.92 -18.49 -2.16
N ARG A 434 17.79 -19.22 -2.20
CA ARG A 434 17.24 -19.98 -1.05
C ARG A 434 17.19 -21.46 -1.27
#